data_6eb2f5311f8e56002e09e7bd33953513
#
_entry.id   6eb2f5311f8e56002e09e7bd33953513
#
_cell.length_a   1.000
_cell.length_b   1.000
_cell.length_c   1.000
_cell.angle_alpha   90.00
_cell.angle_beta   90.00
_cell.angle_gamma   90.00
#
_symmetry.space_group_name_H-M   'P 1'
#
loop_
_entity.id
_entity.type
_entity.pdbx_description
1 polymer ?
#
loop_
_entity_poly.entity_id
_entity_poly.type
_entity_poly.pdbx_seq_one_letter_code
_entity_poly.pdbx_strand_id
1 'polypeptide(L)' 'MALFKVSIKQSGQYNGCKVEKGMEVEIPYNGFAHNLTGTVQGQELIVAAFQRKYGLNIKPIMGAWNSYLDIKQK' A
#
# COMPACT_ATOMS: atom_id res chain seq x y z
N MET A 1 12.10 7.96 -12.95
CA MET A 1 10.93 7.56 -12.14
C MET A 1 11.27 6.28 -11.41
N ALA A 2 11.07 6.25 -10.11
CA ALA A 2 11.35 5.04 -9.33
C ALA A 2 10.13 4.14 -9.30
N LEU A 3 10.39 2.83 -9.23
CA LEU A 3 9.32 1.85 -9.09
C LEU A 3 9.38 1.31 -7.67
N PHE A 4 8.27 1.41 -6.94
CA PHE A 4 8.17 0.95 -5.57
C PHE A 4 7.27 -0.26 -5.49
N LYS A 5 7.70 -1.23 -4.70
CA LYS A 5 6.91 -2.42 -4.42
C LYS A 5 6.29 -2.28 -3.03
N VAL A 6 4.97 -2.28 -2.99
CA VAL A 6 4.23 -2.23 -1.73
C VAL A 6 3.62 -3.60 -1.49
N SER A 7 3.96 -4.22 -0.37
CA SER A 7 3.49 -5.56 -0.05
C SER A 7 2.85 -5.60 1.33
N ILE A 8 1.95 -6.56 1.52
CA ILE A 8 1.34 -6.82 2.82
C ILE A 8 2.24 -7.78 3.58
N LYS A 9 2.78 -7.34 4.72
CA LYS A 9 3.74 -8.13 5.48
C LYS A 9 3.10 -9.02 6.54
N GLN A 10 1.82 -8.83 6.83
CA GLN A 10 1.08 -9.71 7.72
C GLN A 10 -0.39 -9.70 7.37
N SER A 11 -1.05 -10.85 7.58
CA SER A 11 -2.49 -10.96 7.38
C SER A 11 -3.24 -10.35 8.56
N GLY A 12 -4.41 -9.77 8.29
CA GLY A 12 -5.22 -9.20 9.35
C GLY A 12 -6.45 -8.50 8.82
N GLN A 13 -7.20 -7.96 9.76
CA GLN A 13 -8.40 -7.20 9.45
C GLN A 13 -8.42 -5.96 10.31
N TYR A 14 -8.74 -4.82 9.70
CA TYR A 14 -8.79 -3.54 10.38
C TYR A 14 -9.90 -2.70 9.78
N ASN A 15 -10.81 -2.22 10.62
CA ASN A 15 -11.95 -1.40 10.17
C ASN A 15 -12.74 -2.01 9.01
N GLY A 16 -12.90 -3.36 9.02
CA GLY A 16 -13.64 -4.04 7.97
C GLY A 16 -12.84 -4.35 6.72
N CYS A 17 -11.58 -3.95 6.66
CA CYS A 17 -10.70 -4.23 5.54
C CYS A 17 -9.82 -5.44 5.87
N LYS A 18 -9.98 -6.51 5.11
CA LYS A 18 -9.19 -7.73 5.28
C LYS A 18 -8.04 -7.73 4.29
N VAL A 19 -6.83 -7.93 4.81
CA VAL A 19 -5.62 -8.03 3.97
C VAL A 19 -4.93 -9.35 4.24
N GLU A 20 -4.20 -9.86 3.24
CA GLU A 20 -3.49 -11.13 3.35
C GLU A 20 -2.01 -10.94 3.05
N LYS A 21 -1.18 -11.62 3.82
CA LYS A 21 0.26 -11.63 3.60
C LYS A 21 0.57 -12.16 2.20
N GLY A 22 1.45 -11.47 1.50
CA GLY A 22 1.84 -11.84 0.14
C GLY A 22 1.19 -11.03 -0.94
N MET A 23 0.15 -10.26 -0.62
CA MET A 23 -0.41 -9.30 -1.57
C MET A 23 0.62 -8.21 -1.85
N GLU A 24 0.84 -7.88 -3.12
CA GLU A 24 1.80 -6.84 -3.48
C GLU A 24 1.39 -6.13 -4.75
N VAL A 25 1.78 -4.86 -4.83
CA VAL A 25 1.56 -4.04 -6.01
C VAL A 25 2.83 -3.25 -6.30
N GLU A 26 3.00 -2.84 -7.56
CA GLU A 26 4.09 -1.99 -7.97
C GLU A 26 3.55 -0.63 -8.35
N ILE A 27 4.20 0.43 -7.85
CA ILE A 27 3.74 1.80 -8.02
C ILE A 27 4.88 2.63 -8.58
N PRO A 28 4.75 3.18 -9.80
CA PRO A 28 5.70 4.16 -10.28
C PRO A 28 5.50 5.48 -9.54
N TYR A 29 6.55 5.97 -8.92
CA TYR A 29 6.47 7.18 -8.10
C TYR A 29 7.76 7.95 -8.19
N ASN A 30 7.64 9.25 -8.34
CA ASN A 30 8.80 10.13 -8.42
C ASN A 30 9.01 10.81 -7.06
N GLY A 31 9.82 10.14 -6.21
CA GLY A 31 10.07 10.63 -4.85
C GLY A 31 10.63 9.52 -3.98
N PHE A 32 10.59 9.72 -2.67
CA PHE A 32 11.10 8.77 -1.71
C PHE A 32 9.99 7.87 -1.18
N ALA A 33 10.38 6.67 -0.70
CA ALA A 33 9.42 5.70 -0.20
C ALA A 33 8.52 6.26 0.91
N HIS A 34 9.08 7.06 1.83
CA HIS A 34 8.29 7.62 2.93
C HIS A 34 7.24 8.61 2.43
N ASN A 35 7.42 9.19 1.25
CA ASN A 35 6.43 10.10 0.68
C ASN A 35 5.19 9.38 0.17
N LEU A 36 5.31 8.08 -0.16
CA LEU A 36 4.15 7.30 -0.57
C LEU A 36 3.12 7.15 0.55
N THR A 37 3.58 6.98 1.79
CA THR A 37 2.68 6.87 2.93
C THR A 37 2.47 8.19 3.64
N GLY A 38 3.38 9.14 3.47
CA GLY A 38 3.32 10.42 4.16
C GLY A 38 2.52 11.51 3.46
N THR A 39 2.08 11.29 2.22
CA THR A 39 1.29 12.26 1.46
C THR A 39 -0.03 11.65 1.02
N VAL A 40 -1.04 12.51 0.86
CA VAL A 40 -2.35 12.06 0.38
C VAL A 40 -2.23 11.47 -1.03
N GLN A 41 -1.45 12.11 -1.89
CA GLN A 41 -1.25 11.65 -3.26
C GLN A 41 -0.63 10.25 -3.29
N GLY A 42 0.40 9.99 -2.48
CA GLY A 42 1.02 8.68 -2.42
C GLY A 42 0.07 7.62 -1.88
N GLN A 43 -0.70 7.96 -0.86
CA GLN A 43 -1.69 7.04 -0.29
C GLN A 43 -2.75 6.67 -1.32
N GLU A 44 -3.22 7.62 -2.11
CA GLU A 44 -4.21 7.34 -3.15
C GLU A 44 -3.65 6.43 -4.24
N LEU A 45 -2.39 6.58 -4.59
CA LEU A 45 -1.74 5.68 -5.55
C LEU A 45 -1.73 4.24 -5.04
N ILE A 46 -1.42 4.05 -3.77
CA ILE A 46 -1.41 2.72 -3.16
C ILE A 46 -2.81 2.12 -3.15
N VAL A 47 -3.80 2.89 -2.70
CA VAL A 47 -5.19 2.44 -2.67
C VAL A 47 -5.67 2.05 -4.07
N ALA A 48 -5.41 2.90 -5.06
CA ALA A 48 -5.81 2.63 -6.43
C ALA A 48 -5.15 1.37 -6.99
N ALA A 49 -3.87 1.16 -6.67
CA ALA A 49 -3.14 -0.01 -7.15
C ALA A 49 -3.72 -1.31 -6.58
N PHE A 50 -4.02 -1.33 -5.28
CA PHE A 50 -4.64 -2.50 -4.66
C PHE A 50 -6.06 -2.75 -5.17
N GLN A 51 -6.82 -1.70 -5.40
CA GLN A 51 -8.17 -1.85 -5.94
C GLN A 51 -8.13 -2.41 -7.36
N ARG A 52 -7.18 -1.94 -8.17
CA ARG A 52 -7.05 -2.40 -9.55
C ARG A 52 -6.62 -3.86 -9.62
N LYS A 53 -5.66 -4.26 -8.78
CA LYS A 53 -5.10 -5.61 -8.86
C LYS A 53 -5.94 -6.63 -8.11
N TYR A 54 -6.46 -6.29 -6.95
CA TYR A 54 -7.15 -7.23 -6.06
C TYR A 54 -8.63 -6.91 -5.85
N GLY A 55 -9.09 -5.76 -6.35
CA GLY A 55 -10.45 -5.31 -6.06
C GLY A 55 -10.66 -4.95 -4.60
N LEU A 56 -9.59 -4.62 -3.89
CA LEU A 56 -9.60 -4.40 -2.45
C LEU A 56 -9.38 -2.92 -2.14
N ASN A 57 -10.29 -2.35 -1.36
CA ASN A 57 -10.12 -0.98 -0.88
C ASN A 57 -9.41 -1.01 0.47
N ILE A 58 -8.11 -0.65 0.49
CA ILE A 58 -7.32 -0.69 1.71
C ILE A 58 -7.33 0.64 2.47
N LYS A 59 -8.13 1.59 2.03
CA LYS A 59 -8.20 2.90 2.68
C LYS A 59 -8.49 2.82 4.20
N PRO A 60 -9.36 1.90 4.67
CA PRO A 60 -9.60 1.79 6.11
C PRO A 60 -8.39 1.44 6.95
N ILE A 61 -7.35 0.80 6.38
CA ILE A 61 -6.16 0.41 7.16
C ILE A 61 -5.07 1.48 7.14
N MET A 62 -5.34 2.68 6.60
CA MET A 62 -4.32 3.72 6.51
C MET A 62 -3.70 4.07 7.85
N GLY A 63 -4.47 4.00 8.93
CA GLY A 63 -3.94 4.25 10.26
C GLY A 63 -3.00 3.18 10.78
N ALA A 64 -2.97 2.01 10.14
CA ALA A 64 -2.15 0.88 10.56
C ALA A 64 -1.16 0.43 9.48
N TRP A 65 -0.88 1.29 8.49
CA TRP A 65 -0.01 0.90 7.38
C TRP A 65 1.37 0.46 7.82
N ASN A 66 1.92 1.07 8.86
CA ASN A 66 3.24 0.67 9.38
C ASN A 66 3.26 -0.78 9.87
N SER A 67 2.11 -1.29 10.30
CA SER A 67 1.98 -2.67 10.76
C SER A 67 1.72 -3.66 9.62
N TYR A 68 1.06 -3.23 8.56
CA TYR A 68 0.61 -4.12 7.50
C TYR A 68 1.39 -4.01 6.20
N LEU A 69 1.96 -2.85 5.90
CA LEU A 69 2.60 -2.61 4.62
C LEU A 69 4.12 -2.54 4.73
N ASP A 70 4.79 -3.06 3.71
CA ASP A 70 6.22 -2.94 3.52
C ASP A 70 6.46 -2.33 2.15
N ILE A 71 7.22 -1.24 2.10
CA ILE A 71 7.50 -0.50 0.87
C ILE A 71 8.98 -0.60 0.55
N LYS A 72 9.29 -1.10 -0.64
CA LYS A 72 10.66 -1.23 -1.11
C LYS A 72 10.80 -0.60 -2.47
N GLN A 73 11.91 0.08 -2.70
CA GLN A 73 12.25 0.59 -4.01
C GLN A 73 12.92 -0.51 -4.84
N LYS A 74 12.44 -0.68 -6.04
CA LYS A 74 13.03 -1.66 -6.97
C LYS A 74 14.18 -1.06 -7.75
#